data_9c5fd1ac4cafe1363309df6133b98dd9
#
_entry.id   9c5fd1ac4cafe1363309df6133b98dd9
#
_cell.length_a   1.000
_cell.length_b   1.000
_cell.length_c   1.000
_cell.angle_alpha   90.00
_cell.angle_beta   90.00
_cell.angle_gamma   90.00
#
_symmetry.space_group_name_H-M   'P 1'
#
loop_
_entity.id
_entity.type
_entity.pdbx_description
1 polymer ?
#
loop_
_entity_poly.entity_id
_entity_poly.type
_entity_poly.pdbx_seq_one_letter_code
_entity_poly.pdbx_strand_id
1 'polypeptide(L)'
;RPVSSAASDVYKRQALMMSMVRLNVPSVFIYGGSILPGRYKGKDVTVVDVFEAVGKHSSGQMSAAELRKLELVACPSAGACGGQFTANTMACVSEAIGLALPYSAGTPAPYEERDKYAKASGRMVMELLAKKIKPRDIVTRKALENAATIVAATGGSTNAGLHLPAIANEAGIKFDLMDVAKIFKRTPYL
;
A
#
# COMPACT_ATOMS: atom_id res chain seq x y z
N ARG A 1 -14.50 -15.04 -13.20
CA ARG A 1 -14.15 -13.65 -12.80
C ARG A 1 -13.31 -13.74 -11.54
N PRO A 2 -12.18 -13.05 -11.44
CA PRO A 2 -11.51 -12.97 -10.16
C PRO A 2 -12.47 -12.29 -9.19
N VAL A 3 -12.82 -13.00 -8.13
CA VAL A 3 -13.58 -12.44 -7.01
C VAL A 3 -12.76 -11.29 -6.47
N SER A 4 -13.41 -10.15 -6.30
CA SER A 4 -12.82 -8.90 -5.88
C SER A 4 -11.75 -9.09 -4.82
N SER A 5 -10.61 -8.62 -5.16
CA SER A 5 -9.41 -8.61 -4.35
C SER A 5 -9.44 -7.59 -3.20
N ALA A 6 -10.48 -6.77 -3.05
CA ALA A 6 -10.49 -5.69 -2.05
C ALA A 6 -10.25 -6.22 -0.63
N ALA A 7 -10.97 -7.25 -0.20
CA ALA A 7 -10.74 -7.89 1.09
C ALA A 7 -9.35 -8.56 1.15
N SER A 8 -8.89 -9.16 0.06
CA SER A 8 -7.58 -9.79 0.00
C SER A 8 -6.43 -8.78 -0.01
N ASP A 9 -6.64 -7.58 -0.50
CA ASP A 9 -5.65 -6.51 -0.47
C ASP A 9 -5.42 -5.96 0.94
N VAL A 10 -6.45 -5.91 1.77
CA VAL A 10 -6.35 -5.46 3.16
C VAL A 10 -5.44 -6.38 3.98
N TYR A 11 -5.62 -7.70 3.86
CA TYR A 11 -4.91 -8.67 4.71
C TYR A 11 -3.62 -9.23 4.11
N LYS A 12 -3.54 -9.38 2.79
CA LYS A 12 -2.39 -10.04 2.14
C LYS A 12 -1.06 -9.35 2.41
N ARG A 13 -0.99 -8.03 2.30
CA ARG A 13 0.25 -7.28 2.50
C ARG A 13 0.71 -7.28 3.95
N GLN A 14 -0.23 -7.14 4.88
CA GLN A 14 0.03 -7.33 6.30
C GLN A 14 0.57 -8.74 6.55
N ALA A 15 -0.13 -9.76 6.06
CA ALA A 15 0.25 -11.15 6.27
C ALA A 15 1.64 -11.48 5.70
N LEU A 16 1.98 -10.93 4.53
CA LEU A 16 3.32 -11.11 3.94
C LEU A 16 4.42 -10.49 4.82
N MET A 17 4.26 -9.24 5.25
CA MET A 17 5.25 -8.60 6.13
C MET A 17 5.32 -9.28 7.49
N MET A 18 4.20 -9.68 8.07
CA MET A 18 4.17 -10.48 9.31
C MET A 18 4.90 -11.81 9.13
N SER A 19 4.67 -12.51 8.00
CA SER A 19 5.35 -13.77 7.69
C SER A 19 6.86 -13.59 7.53
N MET A 20 7.31 -12.52 6.88
CA MET A 20 8.73 -12.19 6.78
C MET A 20 9.36 -12.04 8.17
N VAL A 21 8.71 -11.29 9.05
CA VAL A 21 9.17 -11.04 10.41
C VAL A 21 9.11 -12.30 11.26
N ARG A 22 8.05 -13.10 11.13
CA ARG A 22 7.86 -14.37 11.85
C ARG A 22 8.92 -15.40 11.48
N LEU A 23 9.12 -15.65 10.19
CA LEU A 23 10.10 -16.60 9.67
C LEU A 23 11.54 -16.12 9.93
N ASN A 24 11.74 -14.82 9.93
CA ASN A 24 13.01 -14.17 10.19
C ASN A 24 14.17 -14.70 9.33
N VAL A 25 13.90 -14.89 8.05
CA VAL A 25 14.91 -15.22 7.03
C VAL A 25 15.13 -14.03 6.11
N PRO A 26 16.35 -13.87 5.53
CA PRO A 26 16.61 -12.77 4.59
C PRO A 26 15.55 -12.71 3.50
N SER A 27 14.88 -11.58 3.37
CA SER A 27 13.74 -11.41 2.46
C SER A 27 13.53 -9.94 2.11
N VAL A 28 12.93 -9.67 0.95
CA VAL A 28 12.55 -8.34 0.47
C VAL A 28 11.08 -8.37 0.08
N PHE A 29 10.34 -7.37 0.53
CA PHE A 29 8.94 -7.19 0.14
C PHE A 29 8.87 -6.52 -1.23
N ILE A 30 8.02 -7.02 -2.13
CA ILE A 30 7.74 -6.42 -3.43
C ILE A 30 6.25 -6.11 -3.53
N TYR A 31 5.95 -4.86 -3.79
CA TYR A 31 4.59 -4.42 -4.10
C TYR A 31 4.28 -4.63 -5.59
N GLY A 32 3.06 -5.06 -5.92
CA GLY A 32 2.64 -5.29 -7.30
C GLY A 32 2.38 -4.04 -8.15
N GLY A 33 2.28 -2.87 -7.53
CA GLY A 33 2.02 -1.59 -8.19
C GLY A 33 0.56 -1.17 -8.16
N SER A 34 0.33 0.12 -8.33
CA SER A 34 -1.00 0.72 -8.45
C SER A 34 -1.55 0.58 -9.88
N ILE A 35 -2.88 0.70 -10.00
CA ILE A 35 -3.57 0.81 -11.29
C ILE A 35 -3.29 2.18 -11.92
N LEU A 36 -3.36 2.27 -13.25
CA LEU A 36 -3.33 3.55 -13.95
C LEU A 36 -4.69 4.26 -13.81
N PRO A 37 -4.72 5.61 -13.84
CA PRO A 37 -5.96 6.35 -13.98
C PRO A 37 -6.59 6.08 -15.35
N GLY A 38 -7.91 6.09 -15.40
CA GLY A 38 -8.65 6.11 -16.66
C GLY A 38 -8.81 7.51 -17.20
N ARG A 39 -9.47 7.64 -18.37
CA ARG A 39 -9.77 8.93 -19.00
C ARG A 39 -11.27 9.04 -19.26
N TYR A 40 -11.89 10.09 -18.71
CA TYR A 40 -13.30 10.39 -18.95
C TYR A 40 -13.51 11.89 -19.16
N LYS A 41 -14.15 12.26 -20.27
CA LYS A 41 -14.41 13.67 -20.65
C LYS A 41 -13.14 14.55 -20.60
N GLY A 42 -11.99 14.01 -21.02
CA GLY A 42 -10.71 14.72 -21.06
C GLY A 42 -9.95 14.83 -19.73
N LYS A 43 -10.46 14.24 -18.65
CA LYS A 43 -9.84 14.24 -17.32
C LYS A 43 -9.40 12.85 -16.93
N ASP A 44 -8.36 12.76 -16.10
CA ASP A 44 -7.99 11.54 -15.43
C ASP A 44 -9.02 11.20 -14.35
N VAL A 45 -9.39 9.92 -14.28
CA VAL A 45 -10.40 9.42 -13.34
C VAL A 45 -9.93 8.13 -12.70
N THR A 46 -10.35 7.93 -11.46
CA THR A 46 -10.02 6.76 -10.65
C THR A 46 -11.28 6.17 -10.02
N VAL A 47 -11.14 5.13 -9.21
CA VAL A 47 -12.24 4.57 -8.43
C VAL A 47 -12.90 5.60 -7.49
N VAL A 48 -12.18 6.64 -7.07
CA VAL A 48 -12.72 7.72 -6.22
C VAL A 48 -13.79 8.50 -6.98
N ASP A 49 -13.52 8.82 -8.25
CA ASP A 49 -14.50 9.50 -9.11
C ASP A 49 -15.77 8.67 -9.33
N VAL A 50 -15.63 7.32 -9.34
CA VAL A 50 -16.79 6.42 -9.41
C VAL A 50 -17.62 6.50 -8.13
N PHE A 51 -17.00 6.54 -6.94
CA PHE A 51 -17.72 6.69 -5.68
C PHE A 51 -18.49 8.02 -5.64
N GLU A 52 -17.89 9.11 -6.07
CA GLU A 52 -18.57 10.39 -6.18
C GLU A 52 -19.72 10.35 -7.19
N ALA A 53 -19.51 9.67 -8.32
CA ALA A 53 -20.52 9.53 -9.37
C ALA A 53 -21.73 8.69 -8.90
N VAL A 54 -21.53 7.68 -8.05
CA VAL A 54 -22.62 6.94 -7.40
C VAL A 54 -23.47 7.88 -6.55
N GLY A 55 -22.84 8.77 -5.78
CA GLY A 55 -23.55 9.80 -5.01
C GLY A 55 -24.36 10.76 -5.88
N LYS A 56 -23.77 11.22 -7.01
CA LYS A 56 -24.46 12.07 -8.00
C LYS A 56 -25.64 11.35 -8.66
N HIS A 57 -25.47 10.07 -8.99
CA HIS A 57 -26.54 9.26 -9.55
C HIS A 57 -27.69 9.09 -8.54
N SER A 58 -27.39 8.77 -7.29
CA SER A 58 -28.38 8.59 -6.23
C SER A 58 -29.18 9.88 -5.95
N SER A 59 -28.57 11.05 -6.14
CA SER A 59 -29.22 12.35 -5.99
C SER A 59 -29.90 12.87 -7.28
N GLY A 60 -29.96 12.06 -8.34
CA GLY A 60 -30.58 12.43 -9.63
C GLY A 60 -29.76 13.40 -10.51
N GLN A 61 -28.50 13.68 -10.14
CA GLN A 61 -27.61 14.60 -10.86
C GLN A 61 -26.82 13.93 -11.99
N MET A 62 -26.85 12.61 -12.07
CA MET A 62 -26.17 11.81 -13.09
C MET A 62 -27.06 10.67 -13.57
N SER A 63 -27.12 10.42 -14.87
CA SER A 63 -27.84 9.29 -15.43
C SER A 63 -27.11 7.97 -15.21
N ALA A 64 -27.84 6.84 -15.16
CA ALA A 64 -27.25 5.51 -15.05
C ALA A 64 -26.31 5.21 -16.24
N ALA A 65 -26.62 5.72 -17.43
CA ALA A 65 -25.77 5.55 -18.61
C ALA A 65 -24.43 6.29 -18.50
N GLU A 66 -24.40 7.47 -17.89
CA GLU A 66 -23.17 8.21 -17.62
C GLU A 66 -22.33 7.55 -16.53
N LEU A 67 -22.96 7.12 -15.43
CA LEU A 67 -22.29 6.36 -14.38
C LEU A 67 -21.63 5.10 -14.97
N ARG A 68 -22.37 4.35 -15.79
CA ARG A 68 -21.83 3.15 -16.43
C ARG A 68 -20.64 3.43 -17.35
N LYS A 69 -20.65 4.52 -18.10
CA LYS A 69 -19.50 4.92 -18.93
C LYS A 69 -18.27 5.24 -18.07
N LEU A 70 -18.43 5.92 -16.94
CA LEU A 70 -17.34 6.21 -16.01
C LEU A 70 -16.77 4.92 -15.38
N GLU A 71 -17.63 4.02 -14.90
CA GLU A 71 -17.21 2.71 -14.35
C GLU A 71 -16.34 1.91 -15.32
N LEU A 72 -16.68 1.92 -16.61
CA LEU A 72 -15.96 1.15 -17.63
C LEU A 72 -14.54 1.66 -17.90
N VAL A 73 -14.25 2.92 -17.61
CA VAL A 73 -12.96 3.54 -17.92
C VAL A 73 -12.11 3.88 -16.70
N ALA A 74 -12.68 3.92 -15.50
CA ALA A 74 -11.99 4.38 -14.29
C ALA A 74 -10.87 3.44 -13.80
N CYS A 75 -10.94 2.17 -14.18
CA CYS A 75 -9.96 1.14 -13.77
C CYS A 75 -9.41 0.39 -14.99
N PRO A 76 -8.57 1.02 -15.83
CA PRO A 76 -8.24 0.52 -17.17
C PRO A 76 -7.14 -0.54 -17.20
N SER A 77 -6.38 -0.75 -16.12
CA SER A 77 -5.20 -1.61 -16.12
C SER A 77 -5.17 -2.61 -14.97
N ALA A 78 -4.17 -3.47 -14.97
CA ALA A 78 -3.80 -4.24 -13.78
C ALA A 78 -3.24 -3.31 -12.70
N GLY A 79 -3.31 -3.73 -11.44
CA GLY A 79 -2.77 -3.02 -10.31
C GLY A 79 -3.72 -2.96 -9.11
N ALA A 80 -3.24 -2.42 -8.01
CA ALA A 80 -4.05 -2.10 -6.84
C ALA A 80 -4.80 -0.78 -7.05
N CYS A 81 -5.66 -0.39 -6.10
CA CYS A 81 -6.48 0.83 -6.18
C CYS A 81 -5.66 2.08 -6.59
N GLY A 82 -6.27 2.98 -7.36
CA GLY A 82 -5.67 4.25 -7.76
C GLY A 82 -5.64 5.33 -6.67
N GLY A 83 -6.12 5.02 -5.46
CA GLY A 83 -6.11 5.94 -4.32
C GLY A 83 -5.19 5.46 -3.18
N GLN A 84 -4.97 6.31 -2.17
CA GLN A 84 -4.18 5.98 -0.98
C GLN A 84 -5.00 5.11 0.02
N PHE A 85 -5.61 4.06 -0.51
CA PHE A 85 -6.30 3.04 0.28
C PHE A 85 -5.28 2.07 0.90
N THR A 86 -5.73 0.97 1.48
CA THR A 86 -4.88 0.06 2.26
C THR A 86 -3.70 -0.48 1.45
N ALA A 87 -3.90 -0.81 0.18
CA ALA A 87 -2.86 -1.38 -0.67
C ALA A 87 -1.67 -0.43 -0.86
N ASN A 88 -1.92 0.80 -1.29
CA ASN A 88 -0.87 1.80 -1.51
C ASN A 88 -0.29 2.30 -0.19
N THR A 89 -1.12 2.46 0.85
CA THR A 89 -0.64 2.77 2.21
C THR A 89 0.38 1.74 2.68
N MET A 90 0.08 0.44 2.57
CA MET A 90 1.00 -0.60 3.02
C MET A 90 2.22 -0.77 2.12
N ALA A 91 2.13 -0.36 0.86
CA ALA A 91 3.31 -0.24 0.00
C ALA A 91 4.28 0.85 0.52
N CYS A 92 3.77 2.05 0.82
CA CYS A 92 4.57 3.12 1.43
C CYS A 92 5.13 2.70 2.81
N VAL A 93 4.32 2.01 3.62
CA VAL A 93 4.74 1.45 4.91
C VAL A 93 5.91 0.48 4.74
N SER A 94 5.87 -0.41 3.73
CA SER A 94 6.95 -1.38 3.50
C SER A 94 8.30 -0.72 3.18
N GLU A 95 8.29 0.40 2.46
CA GLU A 95 9.48 1.21 2.23
C GLU A 95 9.93 1.93 3.51
N ALA A 96 9.01 2.57 4.23
CA ALA A 96 9.32 3.33 5.43
C ALA A 96 9.87 2.44 6.56
N ILE A 97 9.45 1.18 6.65
CA ILE A 97 10.03 0.19 7.56
C ILE A 97 11.41 -0.27 7.07
N GLY A 98 11.66 -0.27 5.77
CA GLY A 98 12.88 -0.78 5.15
C GLY A 98 12.77 -2.23 4.64
N LEU A 99 11.57 -2.79 4.54
CA LEU A 99 11.34 -4.14 4.01
C LEU A 99 11.24 -4.18 2.48
N ALA A 100 11.02 -3.04 1.83
CA ALA A 100 10.97 -2.88 0.38
C ALA A 100 12.05 -1.91 -0.10
N LEU A 101 12.40 -1.99 -1.38
CA LEU A 101 13.34 -1.05 -1.98
C LEU A 101 12.72 0.35 -2.12
N PRO A 102 13.50 1.42 -1.89
CA PRO A 102 13.03 2.78 -2.10
C PRO A 102 12.44 3.00 -3.49
N TYR A 103 11.37 3.79 -3.57
CA TYR A 103 10.60 4.13 -4.77
C TYR A 103 9.83 2.99 -5.44
N SER A 104 9.92 1.76 -4.94
CA SER A 104 9.19 0.62 -5.50
C SER A 104 7.67 0.70 -5.29
N ALA A 105 7.21 1.41 -4.25
CA ALA A 105 5.79 1.58 -3.95
C ALA A 105 5.07 2.50 -4.94
N GLY A 106 5.76 3.50 -5.50
CA GLY A 106 5.17 4.50 -6.39
C GLY A 106 4.99 4.05 -7.83
N THR A 107 5.65 2.98 -8.26
CA THR A 107 5.63 2.57 -9.68
C THR A 107 4.35 1.82 -10.02
N PRO A 108 3.56 2.28 -11.01
CA PRO A 108 2.34 1.60 -11.46
C PRO A 108 2.59 0.17 -11.96
N ALA A 109 1.58 -0.71 -11.79
CA ALA A 109 1.71 -2.13 -12.12
C ALA A 109 2.06 -2.41 -13.60
N PRO A 110 1.48 -1.73 -14.61
CA PRO A 110 1.75 -2.02 -16.02
C PRO A 110 3.07 -1.41 -16.55
N TYR A 111 3.82 -0.68 -15.73
CA TYR A 111 5.07 -0.06 -16.20
C TYR A 111 6.22 -1.06 -16.18
N GLU A 112 6.99 -1.12 -17.27
CA GLU A 112 8.20 -1.94 -17.39
C GLU A 112 9.26 -1.62 -16.32
N GLU A 113 9.20 -0.42 -15.76
CA GLU A 113 10.06 -0.01 -14.65
C GLU A 113 9.94 -0.94 -13.43
N ARG A 114 8.82 -1.63 -13.27
CA ARG A 114 8.63 -2.63 -12.22
C ARG A 114 9.63 -3.79 -12.33
N ASP A 115 10.04 -4.14 -13.54
CA ASP A 115 11.04 -5.20 -13.76
C ASP A 115 12.40 -4.83 -13.16
N LYS A 116 12.75 -3.53 -13.16
CA LYS A 116 13.98 -3.05 -12.53
C LYS A 116 13.94 -3.31 -11.01
N TYR A 117 12.79 -3.01 -10.37
CA TYR A 117 12.61 -3.27 -8.94
C TYR A 117 12.59 -4.77 -8.62
N ALA A 118 11.95 -5.59 -9.45
CA ALA A 118 11.94 -7.04 -9.29
C ALA A 118 13.37 -7.61 -9.35
N LYS A 119 14.15 -7.22 -10.36
CA LYS A 119 15.56 -7.62 -10.50
C LYS A 119 16.43 -7.11 -9.36
N ALA A 120 16.24 -5.84 -8.95
CA ALA A 120 16.97 -5.25 -7.83
C ALA A 120 16.63 -5.92 -6.50
N SER A 121 15.37 -6.27 -6.27
CA SER A 121 14.94 -7.01 -5.07
C SER A 121 15.57 -8.40 -5.01
N GLY A 122 15.66 -9.10 -6.16
CA GLY A 122 16.36 -10.39 -6.23
C GLY A 122 17.85 -10.27 -5.87
N ARG A 123 18.54 -9.23 -6.36
CA ARG A 123 19.93 -8.95 -5.96
C ARG A 123 20.05 -8.63 -4.48
N MET A 124 19.14 -7.79 -3.97
CA MET A 124 19.12 -7.39 -2.56
C MET A 124 18.95 -8.60 -1.63
N VAL A 125 18.08 -9.57 -1.96
CA VAL A 125 17.94 -10.80 -1.17
C VAL A 125 19.29 -11.53 -1.03
N MET A 126 20.06 -11.61 -2.11
CA MET A 126 21.39 -12.26 -2.08
C MET A 126 22.38 -11.49 -1.20
N GLU A 127 22.32 -10.16 -1.22
CA GLU A 127 23.14 -9.32 -0.35
C GLU A 127 22.74 -9.48 1.13
N LEU A 128 21.44 -9.49 1.43
CA LEU A 128 20.94 -9.70 2.80
C LEU A 128 21.36 -11.08 3.33
N LEU A 129 21.31 -12.10 2.46
CA LEU A 129 21.76 -13.45 2.80
C LEU A 129 23.26 -13.47 3.12
N ALA A 130 24.09 -12.87 2.27
CA ALA A 130 25.54 -12.80 2.49
C ALA A 130 25.90 -12.03 3.77
N LYS A 131 25.18 -10.94 4.06
CA LYS A 131 25.37 -10.11 5.26
C LYS A 131 24.64 -10.67 6.50
N LYS A 132 23.87 -11.76 6.35
CA LYS A 132 23.03 -12.36 7.41
C LYS A 132 22.03 -11.38 8.03
N ILE A 133 21.57 -10.38 7.29
CA ILE A 133 20.57 -9.40 7.73
C ILE A 133 19.19 -10.02 7.57
N LYS A 134 18.38 -9.96 8.61
CA LYS A 134 17.06 -10.57 8.71
C LYS A 134 15.98 -9.49 8.93
N PRO A 135 14.71 -9.78 8.67
CA PRO A 135 13.62 -8.81 8.88
C PRO A 135 13.56 -8.21 10.30
N ARG A 136 13.86 -8.97 11.35
CA ARG A 136 13.87 -8.44 12.72
C ARG A 136 15.05 -7.50 13.02
N ASP A 137 16.09 -7.51 12.21
CA ASP A 137 17.19 -6.54 12.30
C ASP A 137 16.78 -5.20 11.68
N ILE A 138 15.83 -5.21 10.74
CA ILE A 138 15.30 -4.05 10.01
C ILE A 138 14.10 -3.45 10.74
N VAL A 139 13.15 -4.29 11.16
CA VAL A 139 11.93 -3.85 11.85
C VAL A 139 12.25 -3.46 13.28
N THR A 140 12.50 -2.19 13.49
CA THR A 140 12.75 -1.58 14.79
C THR A 140 11.54 -0.74 15.22
N ARG A 141 11.48 -0.35 16.51
CA ARG A 141 10.45 0.60 16.96
C ARG A 141 10.49 1.89 16.13
N LYS A 142 11.68 2.42 15.83
CA LYS A 142 11.83 3.64 15.04
C LYS A 142 11.36 3.46 13.59
N ALA A 143 11.59 2.30 12.99
CA ALA A 143 11.06 1.97 11.67
C ALA A 143 9.52 1.96 11.65
N LEU A 144 8.88 1.44 12.70
CA LEU A 144 7.42 1.47 12.86
C LEU A 144 6.90 2.90 13.08
N GLU A 145 7.61 3.72 13.84
CA GLU A 145 7.29 5.15 14.02
C GLU A 145 7.40 5.92 12.70
N ASN A 146 8.45 5.68 11.89
CA ASN A 146 8.58 6.25 10.57
C ASN A 146 7.40 5.84 9.66
N ALA A 147 7.03 4.56 9.68
CA ALA A 147 5.89 4.07 8.90
C ALA A 147 4.58 4.75 9.32
N ALA A 148 4.31 4.86 10.62
CA ALA A 148 3.13 5.58 11.11
C ALA A 148 3.14 7.07 10.70
N THR A 149 4.31 7.70 10.70
CA THR A 149 4.48 9.08 10.23
C THR A 149 4.12 9.23 8.75
N ILE A 150 4.59 8.33 7.89
CA ILE A 150 4.25 8.33 6.46
C ILE A 150 2.75 8.12 6.25
N VAL A 151 2.12 7.20 6.99
CA VAL A 151 0.67 6.99 6.92
C VAL A 151 -0.10 8.26 7.27
N ALA A 152 0.30 8.94 8.34
CA ALA A 152 -0.33 10.20 8.76
C ALA A 152 -0.12 11.31 7.72
N ALA A 153 1.11 11.51 7.26
CA ALA A 153 1.47 12.57 6.33
C ALA A 153 0.77 12.43 4.96
N THR A 154 0.56 11.20 4.49
CA THR A 154 -0.05 10.93 3.18
C THR A 154 -1.57 10.70 3.23
N GLY A 155 -2.21 10.87 4.37
CA GLY A 155 -3.63 10.55 4.52
C GLY A 155 -3.95 9.09 4.24
N GLY A 156 -3.09 8.17 4.67
CA GLY A 156 -3.20 6.75 4.41
C GLY A 156 -4.37 6.09 5.13
N SER A 157 -4.62 4.83 4.77
CA SER A 157 -5.71 4.02 5.30
C SER A 157 -5.64 3.81 6.81
N THR A 158 -6.78 3.93 7.48
CA THR A 158 -6.93 3.62 8.93
C THR A 158 -6.57 2.18 9.26
N ASN A 159 -6.59 1.26 8.29
CA ASN A 159 -6.14 -0.12 8.47
C ASN A 159 -4.67 -0.23 8.90
N ALA A 160 -3.84 0.78 8.63
CA ALA A 160 -2.47 0.84 9.16
C ALA A 160 -2.43 0.83 10.70
N GLY A 161 -3.46 1.37 11.36
CA GLY A 161 -3.62 1.31 12.81
C GLY A 161 -3.75 -0.10 13.37
N LEU A 162 -4.19 -1.06 12.55
CA LEU A 162 -4.23 -2.49 12.89
C LEU A 162 -2.96 -3.21 12.42
N HIS A 163 -2.46 -2.85 11.23
CA HIS A 163 -1.36 -3.56 10.59
C HIS A 163 0.00 -3.29 11.24
N LEU A 164 0.29 -2.05 11.63
CA LEU A 164 1.56 -1.71 12.29
C LEU A 164 1.73 -2.42 13.64
N PRO A 165 0.74 -2.41 14.56
CA PRO A 165 0.82 -3.20 15.78
C PRO A 165 0.96 -4.70 15.54
N ALA A 166 0.31 -5.25 14.51
CA ALA A 166 0.42 -6.67 14.17
C ALA A 166 1.84 -7.04 13.71
N ILE A 167 2.46 -6.21 12.86
CA ILE A 167 3.86 -6.40 12.42
C ILE A 167 4.81 -6.25 13.62
N ALA A 168 4.56 -5.28 14.49
CA ALA A 168 5.34 -5.05 15.70
C ALA A 168 5.30 -6.26 16.64
N ASN A 169 4.12 -6.86 16.81
CA ASN A 169 3.94 -8.06 17.63
C ASN A 169 4.79 -9.23 17.11
N GLU A 170 4.84 -9.45 15.80
CA GLU A 170 5.70 -10.48 15.20
C GLU A 170 7.20 -10.21 15.42
N ALA A 171 7.57 -8.94 15.50
CA ALA A 171 8.94 -8.53 15.82
C ALA A 171 9.27 -8.57 17.32
N GLY A 172 8.29 -8.81 18.18
CA GLY A 172 8.45 -8.73 19.64
C GLY A 172 8.59 -7.29 20.15
N ILE A 173 8.10 -6.30 19.40
CA ILE A 173 8.20 -4.88 19.72
C ILE A 173 6.87 -4.39 20.30
N LYS A 174 6.93 -3.76 21.48
CA LYS A 174 5.76 -3.09 22.05
C LYS A 174 5.43 -1.85 21.24
N PHE A 175 4.37 -1.91 20.43
CA PHE A 175 3.87 -0.82 19.61
C PHE A 175 2.38 -1.03 19.40
N ASP A 176 1.55 -0.18 19.94
CA ASP A 176 0.11 -0.33 19.96
C ASP A 176 -0.64 0.81 19.23
N LEU A 177 -1.95 0.73 19.21
CA LEU A 177 -2.80 1.72 18.56
C LEU A 177 -2.64 3.13 19.19
N MET A 178 -2.33 3.21 20.48
CA MET A 178 -2.11 4.49 21.15
C MET A 178 -0.79 5.13 20.72
N ASP A 179 0.24 4.32 20.42
CA ASP A 179 1.48 4.81 19.82
C ASP A 179 1.22 5.39 18.42
N VAL A 180 0.44 4.69 17.60
CA VAL A 180 0.01 5.19 16.28
C VAL A 180 -0.76 6.52 16.43
N ALA A 181 -1.73 6.59 17.33
CA ALA A 181 -2.52 7.79 17.57
C ALA A 181 -1.66 9.01 18.01
N LYS A 182 -0.65 8.78 18.87
CA LYS A 182 0.28 9.84 19.30
C LYS A 182 1.10 10.37 18.12
N ILE A 183 1.55 9.48 17.21
CA ILE A 183 2.32 9.86 16.04
C ILE A 183 1.43 10.65 15.08
N PHE A 184 0.21 10.18 14.81
CA PHE A 184 -0.75 10.87 13.94
C PHE A 184 -1.05 12.29 14.43
N LYS A 185 -1.25 12.45 15.75
CA LYS A 185 -1.56 13.76 16.34
C LYS A 185 -0.45 14.81 16.11
N ARG A 186 0.82 14.39 16.03
CA ARG A 186 1.97 15.31 15.86
C ARG A 186 2.44 15.46 14.42
N THR A 187 1.94 14.63 13.50
CA THR A 187 2.38 14.61 12.10
C THR A 187 1.44 15.46 11.27
N PRO A 188 1.94 16.48 10.56
CA PRO A 188 1.13 17.27 9.63
C PRO A 188 0.72 16.41 8.43
N TYR A 189 -0.45 16.72 7.87
CA TYR A 189 -0.88 16.20 6.58
C TYR A 189 -0.24 17.02 5.47
N LEU A 190 0.24 16.35 4.41
CA LEU A 190 0.90 16.95 3.24
C LEU A 190 -0.06 17.09 2.04
#